data_1fdaacebcf330577c89a862b430dad94
#
_entry.id   1fdaacebcf330577c89a862b430dad94
#
_cell.length_a   1.000
_cell.length_b   1.000
_cell.length_c   1.000
_cell.angle_alpha   90.00
_cell.angle_beta   90.00
_cell.angle_gamma   90.00
#
_symmetry.space_group_name_H-M   'P 1'
#
loop_
_entity.id
_entity.type
_entity.pdbx_description
1 polymer ?
#
loop_
_entity_poly.entity_id
_entity_poly.type
_entity_poly.pdbx_seq_one_letter_code
_entity_poly.pdbx_strand_id
1 'polypeptide(L)'
;MVRLNAIAGVQKSTARMLTSAIDYLSWQTAQEVREMKKQEEKKQKVSPSEQALHYLYILSMDGRKMKQNLEQDKAYLLEKMSKMTGDFSIYGKARAAVVLARNSQQNAAYREKAGEYLQSVNEYAVYREEMGRYYDTRKALYSWRNYKIPTQVSVIEAMQMLKPNDKQTIEELQRWLLMSKRTQVWDTPVNTVDAVYAFMKGHES
;
A
#
# COMPACT_ATOMS: atom_id res chain seq x y z
N MET A 1 -3.68 37.95 9.14
CA MET A 1 -4.37 37.10 10.14
C MET A 1 -5.49 36.25 9.55
N VAL A 2 -6.43 36.79 8.76
CA VAL A 2 -7.56 36.02 8.21
C VAL A 2 -7.16 34.80 7.35
N ARG A 3 -6.12 34.90 6.51
CA ARG A 3 -5.61 33.78 5.70
C ARG A 3 -4.97 32.65 6.52
N LEU A 4 -4.27 32.96 7.59
CA LEU A 4 -3.67 31.97 8.49
C LEU A 4 -4.75 31.18 9.26
N ASN A 5 -5.81 31.84 9.70
CA ASN A 5 -6.94 31.20 10.36
C ASN A 5 -7.74 30.31 9.42
N ALA A 6 -7.88 30.67 8.14
CA ALA A 6 -8.52 29.82 7.13
C ALA A 6 -7.70 28.54 6.86
N ILE A 7 -6.38 28.66 6.74
CA ILE A 7 -5.46 27.51 6.55
C ILE A 7 -5.48 26.60 7.78
N ALA A 8 -5.42 27.16 8.99
CA ALA A 8 -5.52 26.40 10.24
C ALA A 8 -6.87 25.68 10.39
N GLY A 9 -7.97 26.32 9.95
CA GLY A 9 -9.30 25.73 9.93
C GLY A 9 -9.40 24.55 8.97
N VAL A 10 -8.83 24.66 7.77
CA VAL A 10 -8.79 23.59 6.77
C VAL A 10 -7.94 22.41 7.30
N GLN A 11 -6.78 22.67 7.87
CA GLN A 11 -5.93 21.61 8.46
C GLN A 11 -6.65 20.87 9.59
N LYS A 12 -7.36 21.59 10.47
CA LYS A 12 -8.12 20.99 11.58
C LYS A 12 -9.30 20.15 11.08
N SER A 13 -9.99 20.61 10.04
CA SER A 13 -11.08 19.87 9.38
C SER A 13 -10.55 18.61 8.72
N THR A 14 -9.46 18.70 7.97
CA THR A 14 -8.82 17.57 7.31
C THR A 14 -8.32 16.52 8.31
N ALA A 15 -7.73 16.96 9.43
CA ALA A 15 -7.28 16.05 10.49
C ALA A 15 -8.45 15.31 11.15
N ARG A 16 -9.58 15.96 11.37
CA ARG A 16 -10.81 15.31 11.88
C ARG A 16 -11.37 14.29 10.90
N MET A 17 -11.44 14.63 9.61
CA MET A 17 -11.90 13.73 8.57
C MET A 17 -11.01 12.49 8.48
N LEU A 18 -9.70 12.67 8.53
CA LEU A 18 -8.73 11.57 8.52
C LEU A 18 -8.91 10.66 9.74
N THR A 19 -9.05 11.24 10.94
CA THR A 19 -9.27 10.49 12.18
C THR A 19 -10.56 9.67 12.09
N SER A 20 -11.66 10.26 11.61
CA SER A 20 -12.94 9.57 11.45
C SER A 20 -12.87 8.45 10.41
N ALA A 21 -12.15 8.65 9.33
CA ALA A 21 -11.92 7.62 8.31
C ALA A 21 -11.09 6.45 8.86
N ILE A 22 -10.03 6.72 9.62
CA ILE A 22 -9.22 5.69 10.28
C ILE A 22 -10.05 4.92 11.31
N ASP A 23 -10.86 5.60 12.12
CA ASP A 23 -11.73 4.97 13.11
C ASP A 23 -12.75 4.04 12.45
N TYR A 24 -13.35 4.46 11.34
CA TYR A 24 -14.28 3.64 10.56
C TYR A 24 -13.59 2.40 9.97
N LEU A 25 -12.42 2.57 9.35
CA LEU A 25 -11.63 1.47 8.80
C LEU A 25 -11.17 0.51 9.90
N SER A 26 -10.82 1.02 11.08
CA SER A 26 -10.45 0.21 12.25
C SER A 26 -11.61 -0.66 12.71
N TRP A 27 -12.81 -0.09 12.80
CA TRP A 27 -14.02 -0.83 13.15
C TRP A 27 -14.32 -1.92 12.13
N GLN A 28 -14.28 -1.58 10.86
CA GLN A 28 -14.56 -2.49 9.76
C GLN A 28 -13.56 -3.65 9.70
N THR A 29 -12.28 -3.36 9.90
CA THR A 29 -11.21 -4.36 9.95
C THR A 29 -11.36 -5.27 11.17
N ALA A 30 -11.75 -4.76 12.32
CA ALA A 30 -12.04 -5.57 13.51
C ALA A 30 -13.23 -6.53 13.28
N GLN A 31 -14.25 -6.14 12.52
CA GLN A 31 -15.35 -7.04 12.14
C GLN A 31 -14.83 -8.15 11.21
N GLU A 32 -14.01 -7.81 10.22
CA GLU A 32 -13.41 -8.78 9.32
C GLU A 32 -12.57 -9.82 10.07
N VAL A 33 -11.71 -9.39 10.98
CA VAL A 33 -10.88 -10.30 11.81
C VAL A 33 -11.75 -11.24 12.64
N ARG A 34 -12.82 -10.74 13.23
CA ARG A 34 -13.77 -11.58 14.00
C ARG A 34 -14.42 -12.64 13.11
N GLU A 35 -14.85 -12.28 11.91
CA GLU A 35 -15.45 -13.21 10.98
C GLU A 35 -14.44 -14.24 10.47
N MET A 36 -13.22 -13.81 10.15
CA MET A 36 -12.14 -14.73 9.75
C MET A 36 -11.87 -15.77 10.84
N LYS A 37 -11.81 -15.38 12.12
CA LYS A 37 -11.59 -16.31 13.24
C LYS A 37 -12.72 -17.31 13.37
N LYS A 38 -13.99 -16.91 13.21
CA LYS A 38 -15.12 -17.83 13.18
C LYS A 38 -15.07 -18.82 12.04
N GLN A 39 -14.60 -18.39 10.86
CA GLN A 39 -14.44 -19.27 9.71
C GLN A 39 -13.31 -20.29 9.93
N GLU A 40 -12.22 -19.88 10.59
CA GLU A 40 -11.13 -20.79 10.99
C GLU A 40 -11.59 -21.85 11.99
N GLU A 41 -12.43 -21.50 12.96
CA GLU A 41 -13.06 -22.46 13.88
C GLU A 41 -13.83 -23.54 13.12
N LYS A 42 -14.43 -23.18 11.98
CA LYS A 42 -15.11 -24.11 11.06
C LYS A 42 -14.16 -24.81 10.07
N LYS A 43 -12.84 -24.68 10.27
CA LYS A 43 -11.78 -25.22 9.39
C LYS A 43 -11.85 -24.71 7.94
N GLN A 44 -12.37 -23.51 7.74
CA GLN A 44 -12.39 -22.85 6.44
C GLN A 44 -11.08 -22.07 6.24
N LYS A 45 -10.60 -22.05 5.00
CA LYS A 45 -9.46 -21.21 4.63
C LYS A 45 -9.88 -19.73 4.62
N VAL A 46 -9.12 -18.89 5.28
CA VAL A 46 -9.37 -17.45 5.35
C VAL A 46 -8.20 -16.65 4.76
N SER A 47 -8.54 -15.51 4.19
CA SER A 47 -7.56 -14.57 3.63
C SER A 47 -8.01 -13.14 3.92
N PRO A 48 -7.11 -12.23 4.32
CA PRO A 48 -7.42 -10.82 4.47
C PRO A 48 -7.90 -10.20 3.15
N SER A 49 -8.87 -9.31 3.23
CA SER A 49 -9.33 -8.52 2.08
C SER A 49 -8.30 -7.44 1.70
N GLU A 50 -8.41 -6.91 0.48
CA GLU A 50 -7.62 -5.74 0.07
C GLU A 50 -7.96 -4.50 0.90
N GLN A 51 -9.18 -4.40 1.45
CA GLN A 51 -9.56 -3.33 2.34
C GLN A 51 -8.81 -3.38 3.68
N ALA A 52 -8.67 -4.57 4.28
CA ALA A 52 -7.83 -4.76 5.47
C ALA A 52 -6.37 -4.41 5.18
N LEU A 53 -5.89 -4.75 4.00
CA LEU A 53 -4.56 -4.41 3.52
C LEU A 53 -4.36 -2.88 3.40
N HIS A 54 -5.32 -2.14 2.86
CA HIS A 54 -5.26 -0.68 2.80
C HIS A 54 -5.24 -0.05 4.18
N TYR A 55 -6.01 -0.57 5.11
CA TYR A 55 -5.99 -0.14 6.50
C TYR A 55 -4.60 -0.33 7.13
N LEU A 56 -3.99 -1.50 6.97
CA LEU A 56 -2.63 -1.77 7.44
C LEU A 56 -1.59 -0.85 6.81
N TYR A 57 -1.76 -0.52 5.52
CA TYR A 57 -0.89 0.42 4.83
C TYR A 57 -0.99 1.83 5.44
N ILE A 58 -2.20 2.33 5.67
CA ILE A 58 -2.44 3.63 6.32
C ILE A 58 -1.83 3.66 7.71
N LEU A 59 -2.05 2.62 8.52
CA LEU A 59 -1.47 2.51 9.86
C LEU A 59 0.05 2.49 9.85
N SER A 60 0.66 1.89 8.82
CA SER A 60 2.12 1.85 8.70
C SER A 60 2.76 3.21 8.42
N MET A 61 1.96 4.17 7.93
CA MET A 61 2.38 5.57 7.73
C MET A 61 2.10 6.45 8.95
N ASP A 62 1.09 6.07 9.75
CA ASP A 62 0.68 6.82 10.93
C ASP A 62 1.42 6.29 12.17
N GLY A 63 2.43 7.01 12.62
CA GLY A 63 3.23 6.64 13.80
C GLY A 63 2.49 6.70 15.16
N ARG A 64 1.16 6.79 15.15
CA ARG A 64 0.36 6.81 16.38
C ARG A 64 0.42 5.46 17.11
N LYS A 65 0.46 5.52 18.44
CA LYS A 65 0.30 4.33 19.27
C LYS A 65 -1.10 3.77 19.11
N MET A 66 -1.19 2.50 18.76
CA MET A 66 -2.45 1.79 18.61
C MET A 66 -2.98 1.29 19.95
N LYS A 67 -4.29 1.12 20.03
CA LYS A 67 -4.92 0.40 21.15
C LYS A 67 -4.52 -1.09 21.09
N GLN A 68 -4.41 -1.75 22.22
CA GLN A 68 -3.94 -3.14 22.32
C GLN A 68 -4.73 -4.13 21.45
N ASN A 69 -6.05 -3.97 21.35
CA ASN A 69 -6.88 -4.82 20.49
C ASN A 69 -6.57 -4.64 18.99
N LEU A 70 -6.23 -3.42 18.57
CA LEU A 70 -5.83 -3.12 17.20
C LEU A 70 -4.46 -3.72 16.87
N GLU A 71 -3.52 -3.73 17.82
CA GLU A 71 -2.22 -4.40 17.65
C GLU A 71 -2.39 -5.92 17.48
N GLN A 72 -3.32 -6.53 18.21
CA GLN A 72 -3.62 -7.95 18.07
C GLN A 72 -4.25 -8.26 16.70
N ASP A 73 -5.19 -7.45 16.24
CA ASP A 73 -5.81 -7.60 14.91
C ASP A 73 -4.80 -7.40 13.80
N LYS A 74 -3.91 -6.41 13.93
CA LYS A 74 -2.80 -6.18 13.02
C LYS A 74 -1.89 -7.40 12.94
N ALA A 75 -1.45 -7.94 14.08
CA ALA A 75 -0.58 -9.11 14.12
C ALA A 75 -1.24 -10.32 13.46
N TYR A 76 -2.52 -10.55 13.71
CA TYR A 76 -3.30 -11.62 13.09
C TYR A 76 -3.35 -11.47 11.56
N LEU A 77 -3.66 -10.29 11.05
CA LEU A 77 -3.73 -10.02 9.61
C LEU A 77 -2.37 -10.17 8.93
N LEU A 78 -1.30 -9.66 9.54
CA LEU A 78 0.06 -9.81 9.02
C LEU A 78 0.49 -11.27 8.93
N GLU A 79 0.15 -12.07 9.94
CA GLU A 79 0.41 -13.51 9.91
C GLU A 79 -0.34 -14.20 8.76
N LYS A 80 -1.62 -13.88 8.58
CA LYS A 80 -2.41 -14.44 7.47
C LYS A 80 -1.85 -14.02 6.11
N MET A 81 -1.49 -12.75 5.95
CA MET A 81 -0.87 -12.25 4.71
C MET A 81 0.47 -12.93 4.41
N SER A 82 1.25 -13.23 5.44
CA SER A 82 2.54 -13.93 5.26
C SER A 82 2.40 -15.37 4.80
N LYS A 83 1.23 -15.97 4.97
CA LYS A 83 0.94 -17.37 4.60
C LYS A 83 0.04 -17.49 3.36
N MET A 84 -0.41 -16.37 2.78
CA MET A 84 -1.25 -16.40 1.58
C MET A 84 -0.51 -16.88 0.35
N THR A 85 -1.23 -17.58 -0.52
CA THR A 85 -0.79 -17.99 -1.84
C THR A 85 -1.69 -17.33 -2.89
N GLY A 86 -1.41 -16.06 -3.21
CA GLY A 86 -1.70 -15.57 -4.53
C GLY A 86 -3.04 -14.88 -4.83
N ASP A 87 -3.89 -14.52 -3.88
CA ASP A 87 -5.25 -14.06 -4.16
C ASP A 87 -5.45 -12.52 -4.25
N PHE A 88 -4.39 -11.72 -4.19
CA PHE A 88 -4.49 -10.27 -4.35
C PHE A 88 -4.37 -9.85 -5.82
N SER A 89 -5.01 -8.72 -6.17
CA SER A 89 -4.72 -7.99 -7.41
C SER A 89 -3.26 -7.55 -7.48
N ILE A 90 -2.79 -7.11 -8.64
CA ILE A 90 -1.42 -6.56 -8.77
C ILE A 90 -1.21 -5.41 -7.78
N TYR A 91 -2.19 -4.53 -7.66
CA TYR A 91 -2.17 -3.44 -6.68
C TYR A 91 -2.12 -3.97 -5.24
N GLY A 92 -2.95 -4.93 -4.91
CA GLY A 92 -2.97 -5.57 -3.59
C GLY A 92 -1.62 -6.23 -3.25
N LYS A 93 -1.00 -6.95 -4.18
CA LYS A 93 0.33 -7.54 -4.01
C LYS A 93 1.41 -6.48 -3.77
N ALA A 94 1.39 -5.38 -4.52
CA ALA A 94 2.33 -4.28 -4.33
C ALA A 94 2.19 -3.65 -2.93
N ARG A 95 0.95 -3.41 -2.48
CA ARG A 95 0.67 -2.92 -1.12
C ARG A 95 1.07 -3.92 -0.04
N ALA A 96 0.81 -5.21 -0.25
CA ALA A 96 1.21 -6.28 0.67
C ALA A 96 2.73 -6.34 0.84
N ALA A 97 3.49 -6.18 -0.23
CA ALA A 97 4.94 -6.10 -0.17
C ALA A 97 5.41 -4.95 0.73
N VAL A 98 4.82 -3.76 0.59
CA VAL A 98 5.14 -2.60 1.43
C VAL A 98 4.79 -2.85 2.89
N VAL A 99 3.57 -3.31 3.18
CA VAL A 99 3.08 -3.53 4.54
C VAL A 99 3.94 -4.58 5.27
N LEU A 100 4.22 -5.71 4.64
CA LEU A 100 5.05 -6.76 5.22
C LEU A 100 6.50 -6.31 5.41
N ALA A 101 7.08 -5.57 4.44
CA ALA A 101 8.42 -5.05 4.56
C ALA A 101 8.55 -4.06 5.73
N ARG A 102 7.58 -3.16 5.94
CA ARG A 102 7.55 -2.22 7.06
C ARG A 102 7.43 -2.90 8.43
N ASN A 103 6.83 -4.07 8.48
CA ASN A 103 6.64 -4.85 9.70
C ASN A 103 7.65 -6.00 9.85
N SER A 104 8.70 -6.05 9.03
CA SER A 104 9.65 -7.16 8.99
C SER A 104 10.75 -7.12 10.05
N GLN A 105 10.88 -6.04 10.81
CA GLN A 105 11.94 -5.88 11.82
C GLN A 105 11.92 -6.98 12.89
N GLN A 106 10.73 -7.48 13.21
CA GLN A 106 10.52 -8.50 14.23
C GLN A 106 10.31 -9.91 13.67
N ASN A 107 10.19 -10.05 12.34
CA ASN A 107 9.89 -11.33 11.70
C ASN A 107 10.47 -11.40 10.29
N ALA A 108 11.56 -12.18 10.14
CA ALA A 108 12.24 -12.37 8.85
C ALA A 108 11.31 -12.98 7.77
N ALA A 109 10.33 -13.81 8.15
CA ALA A 109 9.37 -14.38 7.22
C ALA A 109 8.51 -13.33 6.52
N TYR A 110 8.25 -12.19 7.17
CA TYR A 110 7.53 -11.08 6.55
C TYR A 110 8.35 -10.42 5.44
N ARG A 111 9.67 -10.31 5.61
CA ARG A 111 10.55 -9.76 4.59
C ARG A 111 10.66 -10.69 3.38
N GLU A 112 10.77 -11.99 3.61
CA GLU A 112 10.79 -13.00 2.56
C GLU A 112 9.48 -12.96 1.75
N LYS A 113 8.35 -12.98 2.43
CA LYS A 113 7.03 -12.91 1.78
C LYS A 113 6.80 -11.59 1.04
N ALA A 114 7.28 -10.47 1.58
CA ALA A 114 7.26 -9.19 0.86
C ALA A 114 8.04 -9.29 -0.46
N GLY A 115 9.18 -9.94 -0.46
CA GLY A 115 9.97 -10.22 -1.66
C GLY A 115 9.22 -11.09 -2.69
N GLU A 116 8.50 -12.11 -2.25
CA GLU A 116 7.66 -12.96 -3.12
C GLU A 116 6.53 -12.15 -3.77
N TYR A 117 5.83 -11.30 -3.00
CA TYR A 117 4.80 -10.42 -3.55
C TYR A 117 5.38 -9.45 -4.58
N LEU A 118 6.52 -8.83 -4.28
CA LEU A 118 7.20 -7.94 -5.22
C LEU A 118 7.60 -8.66 -6.51
N GLN A 119 8.13 -9.87 -6.41
CA GLN A 119 8.47 -10.70 -7.56
C GLN A 119 7.24 -11.01 -8.40
N SER A 120 6.14 -11.41 -7.77
CA SER A 120 4.88 -11.68 -8.47
C SER A 120 4.34 -10.45 -9.21
N VAL A 121 4.46 -9.25 -8.64
CA VAL A 121 4.09 -8.00 -9.33
C VAL A 121 5.03 -7.74 -10.51
N ASN A 122 6.32 -8.00 -10.37
CA ASN A 122 7.31 -7.78 -11.43
C ASN A 122 7.11 -8.67 -12.67
N GLU A 123 6.39 -9.78 -12.56
CA GLU A 123 5.98 -10.60 -13.70
C GLU A 123 5.07 -9.84 -14.70
N TYR A 124 4.41 -8.80 -14.22
CA TYR A 124 3.57 -7.91 -15.04
C TYR A 124 4.28 -6.61 -15.46
N ALA A 125 5.58 -6.53 -15.23
CA ALA A 125 6.36 -5.35 -15.59
C ALA A 125 6.47 -5.21 -17.12
N VAL A 126 6.28 -3.98 -17.59
CA VAL A 126 6.52 -3.56 -18.98
C VAL A 126 7.59 -2.48 -18.95
N TYR A 127 8.59 -2.62 -19.80
CA TYR A 127 9.64 -1.62 -19.98
C TYR A 127 9.58 -1.02 -21.38
N ARG A 128 9.69 0.30 -21.45
CA ARG A 128 9.90 1.04 -22.70
C ARG A 128 10.97 2.10 -22.48
N GLU A 129 11.94 2.16 -23.36
CA GLU A 129 13.09 3.06 -23.22
C GLU A 129 12.70 4.52 -22.99
N GLU A 130 11.71 5.00 -23.72
CA GLU A 130 11.22 6.39 -23.63
C GLU A 130 10.38 6.66 -22.37
N MET A 131 9.66 5.65 -21.88
CA MET A 131 8.69 5.80 -20.80
C MET A 131 9.19 5.30 -19.44
N GLY A 132 10.17 4.40 -19.43
CA GLY A 132 10.59 3.66 -18.24
C GLY A 132 9.81 2.38 -18.01
N ARG A 133 9.74 1.96 -16.75
CA ARG A 133 9.11 0.70 -16.32
C ARG A 133 7.77 0.97 -15.64
N TYR A 134 6.77 0.16 -15.99
CA TYR A 134 5.43 0.24 -15.43
C TYR A 134 4.75 -1.14 -15.40
N TYR A 135 3.55 -1.20 -14.84
CA TYR A 135 2.78 -2.45 -14.72
C TYR A 135 1.48 -2.36 -15.51
N ASP A 136 1.23 -3.37 -16.35
CA ASP A 136 -0.02 -3.45 -17.11
C ASP A 136 -1.11 -4.09 -16.24
N THR A 137 -1.75 -3.25 -15.43
CA THR A 137 -2.83 -3.65 -14.54
C THR A 137 -4.09 -4.15 -15.27
N ARG A 138 -4.21 -3.89 -16.58
CA ARG A 138 -5.35 -4.37 -17.40
C ARG A 138 -5.30 -5.87 -17.65
N LYS A 139 -4.12 -6.48 -17.58
CA LYS A 139 -3.95 -7.93 -17.72
C LYS A 139 -4.34 -8.70 -16.46
N ALA A 140 -4.56 -8.04 -15.34
CA ALA A 140 -5.04 -8.67 -14.13
C ALA A 140 -6.55 -8.94 -14.25
N LEU A 141 -6.93 -10.20 -14.29
CA LEU A 141 -8.28 -10.70 -14.57
C LEU A 141 -9.40 -10.16 -13.66
N TYR A 142 -9.07 -9.47 -12.56
CA TYR A 142 -10.02 -9.00 -11.55
C TYR A 142 -9.89 -7.51 -11.23
N SER A 143 -9.19 -6.73 -12.04
CA SER A 143 -9.05 -5.29 -11.80
C SER A 143 -10.16 -4.50 -12.48
N TRP A 144 -11.23 -4.24 -11.77
CA TRP A 144 -12.32 -3.34 -12.19
C TRP A 144 -11.85 -1.87 -12.26
N ARG A 145 -10.73 -1.56 -11.63
CA ARG A 145 -10.18 -0.21 -11.54
C ARG A 145 -8.74 -0.19 -12.00
N ASN A 146 -8.45 0.80 -12.81
CA ASN A 146 -7.10 1.02 -13.33
C ASN A 146 -6.23 1.73 -12.28
N TYR A 147 -5.75 0.99 -11.28
CA TYR A 147 -4.89 1.52 -10.23
C TYR A 147 -3.41 1.64 -10.65
N LYS A 148 -3.14 2.19 -11.85
CA LYS A 148 -1.78 2.29 -12.37
C LYS A 148 -0.87 3.11 -11.46
N ILE A 149 -1.29 4.32 -11.09
CA ILE A 149 -0.49 5.22 -10.25
C ILE A 149 -0.29 4.65 -8.85
N PRO A 150 -1.32 4.24 -8.09
CA PRO A 150 -1.13 3.63 -6.78
C PRO A 150 -0.28 2.35 -6.80
N THR A 151 -0.41 1.52 -7.84
CA THR A 151 0.45 0.34 -8.01
C THR A 151 1.90 0.75 -8.20
N GLN A 152 2.16 1.70 -9.09
CA GLN A 152 3.50 2.21 -9.37
C GLN A 152 4.18 2.75 -8.11
N VAL A 153 3.47 3.58 -7.34
CA VAL A 153 3.95 4.14 -6.07
C VAL A 153 4.30 3.04 -5.09
N SER A 154 3.40 2.06 -4.92
CA SER A 154 3.63 0.96 -3.97
C SER A 154 4.82 0.08 -4.37
N VAL A 155 5.04 -0.12 -5.67
CA VAL A 155 6.22 -0.86 -6.15
C VAL A 155 7.50 -0.07 -5.92
N ILE A 156 7.50 1.24 -6.16
CA ILE A 156 8.67 2.09 -5.85
C ILE A 156 9.03 1.99 -4.36
N GLU A 157 8.04 2.13 -3.47
CA GLU A 157 8.26 1.99 -2.03
C GLU A 157 8.81 0.59 -1.66
N ALA A 158 8.22 -0.47 -2.21
CA ALA A 158 8.67 -1.85 -1.95
C ALA A 158 10.11 -2.06 -2.46
N MET A 159 10.46 -1.55 -3.63
CA MET A 159 11.82 -1.62 -4.18
C MET A 159 12.82 -0.88 -3.30
N GLN A 160 12.50 0.32 -2.85
CA GLN A 160 13.35 1.11 -1.95
C GLN A 160 13.62 0.39 -0.62
N MET A 161 12.65 -0.35 -0.10
CA MET A 161 12.79 -1.09 1.16
C MET A 161 13.49 -2.43 1.00
N LEU A 162 13.20 -3.17 -0.07
CA LEU A 162 13.65 -4.56 -0.26
C LEU A 162 14.89 -4.68 -1.14
N LYS A 163 15.04 -3.80 -2.13
CA LYS A 163 16.12 -3.80 -3.12
C LYS A 163 16.67 -2.39 -3.36
N PRO A 164 17.14 -1.67 -2.30
CA PRO A 164 17.60 -0.28 -2.42
C PRO A 164 18.81 -0.13 -3.35
N ASN A 165 19.58 -1.17 -3.57
CA ASN A 165 20.76 -1.17 -4.45
C ASN A 165 20.41 -1.29 -5.93
N ASP A 166 19.18 -1.68 -6.28
CA ASP A 166 18.70 -1.72 -7.67
C ASP A 166 18.21 -0.32 -8.11
N LYS A 167 19.14 0.62 -8.16
CA LYS A 167 18.86 2.01 -8.50
C LYS A 167 18.30 2.15 -9.91
N GLN A 168 18.77 1.35 -10.85
CA GLN A 168 18.30 1.40 -12.23
C GLN A 168 16.79 1.12 -12.32
N THR A 169 16.31 0.03 -11.71
CA THR A 169 14.87 -0.28 -11.73
C THR A 169 14.06 0.80 -11.01
N ILE A 170 14.53 1.33 -9.89
CA ILE A 170 13.87 2.42 -9.16
C ILE A 170 13.76 3.69 -10.02
N GLU A 171 14.83 4.08 -10.70
CA GLU A 171 14.84 5.24 -11.60
C GLU A 171 13.91 5.04 -12.82
N GLU A 172 13.86 3.85 -13.39
CA GLU A 172 12.94 3.50 -14.48
C GLU A 172 11.47 3.62 -14.04
N LEU A 173 11.15 3.15 -12.84
CA LEU A 173 9.82 3.27 -12.24
C LEU A 173 9.44 4.73 -11.96
N GLN A 174 10.35 5.51 -11.42
CA GLN A 174 10.15 6.93 -11.15
C GLN A 174 9.99 7.74 -12.44
N ARG A 175 10.75 7.41 -13.48
CA ARG A 175 10.64 8.04 -14.81
C ARG A 175 9.23 7.88 -15.38
N TRP A 176 8.68 6.67 -15.35
CA TRP A 176 7.32 6.44 -15.82
C TRP A 176 6.30 7.30 -15.05
N LEU A 177 6.45 7.39 -13.71
CA LEU A 177 5.55 8.18 -12.88
C LEU A 177 5.60 9.67 -13.25
N LEU A 178 6.78 10.22 -13.50
CA LEU A 178 6.98 11.60 -13.98
C LEU A 178 6.37 11.83 -15.36
N MET A 179 6.56 10.90 -16.30
CA MET A 179 5.98 10.98 -17.64
C MET A 179 4.45 10.93 -17.58
N SER A 180 3.89 10.07 -16.75
CA SER A 180 2.44 9.97 -16.53
C SER A 180 1.85 11.26 -15.99
N LYS A 181 2.57 11.98 -15.13
CA LYS A 181 2.15 13.30 -14.65
C LYS A 181 2.06 14.35 -15.75
N ARG A 182 2.94 14.26 -16.75
CA ARG A 182 2.97 15.22 -17.88
C ARG A 182 1.89 14.94 -18.91
N THR A 183 1.49 13.68 -19.10
CA THR A 183 0.61 13.25 -20.19
C THR A 183 -0.82 12.95 -19.76
N GLN A 184 -1.06 12.76 -18.48
CA GLN A 184 -2.39 12.43 -17.96
C GLN A 184 -2.79 13.40 -16.86
N VAL A 185 -4.04 13.87 -16.90
CA VAL A 185 -4.68 14.43 -15.72
C VAL A 185 -4.83 13.28 -14.73
N TRP A 186 -4.23 13.39 -13.57
CA TRP A 186 -4.38 12.37 -12.54
C TRP A 186 -5.81 12.40 -12.03
N ASP A 187 -6.54 11.35 -12.33
CA ASP A 187 -8.00 11.28 -12.19
C ASP A 187 -8.52 11.38 -10.75
N THR A 188 -7.64 11.29 -9.74
CA THR A 188 -8.06 11.41 -8.34
C THR A 188 -7.01 12.12 -7.46
N PRO A 189 -7.46 12.88 -6.42
CA PRO A 189 -6.56 13.47 -5.42
C PRO A 189 -5.69 12.45 -4.69
N VAL A 190 -6.17 11.22 -4.52
CA VAL A 190 -5.42 10.11 -3.88
C VAL A 190 -4.17 9.77 -4.68
N ASN A 191 -4.26 9.73 -6.01
CA ASN A 191 -3.10 9.47 -6.88
C ASN A 191 -2.02 10.55 -6.71
N THR A 192 -2.43 11.80 -6.53
CA THR A 192 -1.51 12.93 -6.34
C THR A 192 -0.77 12.83 -5.01
N VAL A 193 -1.48 12.52 -3.93
CA VAL A 193 -0.90 12.39 -2.59
C VAL A 193 0.08 11.20 -2.54
N ASP A 194 -0.31 10.04 -3.04
CA ASP A 194 0.53 8.85 -3.08
C ASP A 194 1.83 9.11 -3.86
N ALA A 195 1.73 9.79 -5.01
CA ALA A 195 2.89 10.09 -5.83
C ALA A 195 3.85 11.09 -5.18
N VAL A 196 3.33 12.15 -4.57
CA VAL A 196 4.14 13.12 -3.83
C VAL A 196 4.87 12.43 -2.68
N TYR A 197 4.20 11.56 -1.95
CA TYR A 197 4.79 10.79 -0.86
C TYR A 197 5.97 9.90 -1.31
N ALA A 198 5.80 9.18 -2.43
CA ALA A 198 6.85 8.33 -2.98
C ALA A 198 8.08 9.13 -3.43
N PHE A 199 7.87 10.33 -4.00
CA PHE A 199 8.96 11.22 -4.37
C PHE A 199 9.70 11.79 -3.16
N MET A 200 8.99 12.23 -2.13
CA MET A 200 9.60 12.82 -0.94
C MET A 200 10.49 11.82 -0.21
N LYS A 201 10.06 10.58 -0.06
CA LYS A 201 10.88 9.53 0.58
C LYS A 201 12.15 9.15 -0.21
N GLY A 202 12.14 9.29 -1.52
CA GLY A 202 13.29 8.99 -2.36
C GLY A 202 14.42 10.03 -2.27
N HIS A 203 14.17 11.22 -1.71
CA HIS A 203 15.13 12.31 -1.59
C HIS A 203 15.68 12.52 -0.17
N GLU A 204 15.22 11.77 0.83
CA GLU A 204 15.69 11.84 2.22
C GLU A 204 16.87 10.90 2.52
N SER A 205 17.46 10.26 1.51
CA SER A 205 18.60 9.34 1.67
C SER A 205 19.88 9.86 0.99
#